data_74fd7f2ebbf5d285f49a56f978c9e6eb
#
_entry.id   74fd7f2ebbf5d285f49a56f978c9e6eb
#
_cell.length_a   1.000
_cell.length_b   1.000
_cell.length_c   1.000
_cell.angle_alpha   90.00
_cell.angle_beta   90.00
_cell.angle_gamma   90.00
#
_symmetry.space_group_name_H-M   'P 1'
#
loop_
_entity.id
_entity.type
_entity.pdbx_description
1 polymer ?
#
loop_
_entity_poly.entity_id
_entity_poly.type
_entity_poly.pdbx_seq_one_letter_code
_entity_poly.pdbx_strand_id
1 'polypeptide(L)'
;MTKLYHARTQRGFGKPRSRRATGEAPRKKPLKRPSQDRAKFTVQAIYDAFVRIWRAEGWAGITTRAVALDTGISVGTFYDYFPNKHALLSGYVRHAMDVLLERIERDVVAPADLGWEERVRCLVRLSCGVEESAYVDHEMLMLINDIAEPKHHRRVFDELSAMWCKVIAACTDLPAPPDRRSVIALFAAVWGARRYLMLVEPRNFDWAAWASEMECLCCARLRLGEPQ
;
A
#
# COMPACT_ATOMS: atom_id res chain seq x y z
N MET A 1 -86.22 12.39 20.75
CA MET A 1 -86.43 10.94 20.72
C MET A 1 -85.20 10.24 20.22
N THR A 2 -84.54 9.51 21.08
CA THR A 2 -84.12 8.12 20.98
C THR A 2 -82.81 7.82 20.15
N LYS A 3 -81.66 7.63 20.81
CA LYS A 3 -80.85 6.42 20.92
C LYS A 3 -80.24 5.88 19.59
N LEU A 4 -79.05 5.36 19.46
CA LEU A 4 -78.15 4.54 20.29
C LEU A 4 -76.83 4.31 19.50
N TYR A 5 -75.71 4.31 20.17
CA TYR A 5 -74.51 3.45 20.09
C TYR A 5 -74.10 2.80 18.75
N HIS A 6 -72.85 3.04 18.34
CA HIS A 6 -71.84 1.98 18.42
C HIS A 6 -70.44 2.52 18.28
N ALA A 7 -69.59 2.18 19.24
CA ALA A 7 -68.15 2.37 19.25
C ALA A 7 -67.48 1.48 18.17
N ARG A 8 -66.56 2.03 17.41
CA ARG A 8 -65.65 1.25 16.56
C ARG A 8 -64.21 1.74 16.75
N THR A 9 -63.48 0.88 17.39
CA THR A 9 -62.06 0.88 17.65
C THR A 9 -61.25 1.51 16.52
N GLN A 10 -60.51 2.56 16.87
CA GLN A 10 -59.43 3.08 16.03
C GLN A 10 -58.22 2.14 16.13
N ARG A 11 -57.94 1.43 15.05
CA ARG A 11 -56.66 0.79 14.86
C ARG A 11 -55.66 1.87 14.47
N GLY A 12 -54.67 2.11 15.33
CA GLY A 12 -53.56 3.03 15.07
C GLY A 12 -52.72 2.55 13.87
N PHE A 13 -52.70 3.36 12.83
CA PHE A 13 -51.73 3.23 11.76
C PHE A 13 -50.35 3.60 12.32
N GLY A 14 -49.50 2.60 12.51
CA GLY A 14 -48.12 2.79 12.85
C GLY A 14 -47.40 3.60 11.74
N LYS A 15 -46.81 4.73 12.12
CA LYS A 15 -45.96 5.52 11.24
C LYS A 15 -44.83 4.64 10.71
N PRO A 16 -44.50 4.72 9.40
CA PRO A 16 -43.34 4.02 8.88
C PRO A 16 -42.07 4.54 9.57
N ARG A 17 -41.33 3.66 10.22
CA ARG A 17 -40.01 3.97 10.72
C ARG A 17 -39.13 4.40 9.54
N SER A 18 -38.80 5.68 9.47
CA SER A 18 -37.78 6.19 8.58
C SER A 18 -36.47 5.43 8.91
N ARG A 19 -36.02 4.60 8.00
CA ARG A 19 -34.65 4.11 8.00
C ARG A 19 -33.75 5.35 7.88
N ARG A 20 -33.20 5.80 9.00
CA ARG A 20 -32.06 6.70 8.96
C ARG A 20 -30.98 5.97 8.17
N ALA A 21 -30.74 6.42 6.95
CA ALA A 21 -29.52 6.14 6.23
C ALA A 21 -28.41 6.80 7.05
N THR A 22 -27.75 6.03 7.90
CA THR A 22 -26.49 6.43 8.50
C THR A 22 -25.50 6.45 7.34
N GLY A 23 -25.26 7.66 6.84
CA GLY A 23 -24.20 7.93 5.85
C GLY A 23 -22.82 7.73 6.49
N GLU A 24 -22.52 6.48 6.83
CA GLU A 24 -21.17 6.10 7.23
C GLU A 24 -20.31 6.13 5.97
N ALA A 25 -19.26 6.96 5.97
CA ALA A 25 -18.30 7.03 4.88
C ALA A 25 -17.82 5.60 4.54
N PRO A 26 -17.64 5.24 3.26
CA PRO A 26 -17.29 3.89 2.86
C PRO A 26 -16.00 3.46 3.57
N ARG A 27 -16.04 2.31 4.23
CA ARG A 27 -14.86 1.76 4.94
C ARG A 27 -13.73 1.52 3.95
N LYS A 28 -12.58 2.14 4.22
CA LYS A 28 -11.40 2.12 3.34
C LYS A 28 -10.37 1.04 3.72
N LYS A 29 -10.64 0.19 4.71
CA LYS A 29 -9.72 -0.84 5.22
C LYS A 29 -10.29 -2.24 5.08
N PRO A 30 -9.42 -3.28 4.92
CA PRO A 30 -9.85 -4.67 5.00
C PRO A 30 -10.52 -4.99 6.33
N LEU A 31 -11.62 -5.76 6.27
CA LEU A 31 -12.41 -6.16 7.46
C LEU A 31 -11.71 -7.24 8.29
N LYS A 32 -10.95 -8.12 7.64
CA LYS A 32 -10.37 -9.31 8.26
C LYS A 32 -8.90 -9.42 7.89
N ARG A 33 -8.04 -9.61 8.91
CA ARG A 33 -6.64 -9.95 8.67
C ARG A 33 -6.52 -11.47 8.55
N PRO A 34 -5.79 -11.99 7.57
CA PRO A 34 -5.56 -13.42 7.45
C PRO A 34 -4.77 -13.90 8.68
N SER A 35 -5.39 -14.76 9.51
CA SER A 35 -4.72 -15.38 10.66
C SER A 35 -4.43 -16.87 10.43
N GLN A 36 -5.01 -17.46 9.38
CA GLN A 36 -4.85 -18.86 9.01
C GLN A 36 -4.35 -18.96 7.57
N ASP A 37 -3.60 -20.01 7.23
CA ASP A 37 -2.98 -20.18 5.91
C ASP A 37 -4.00 -20.18 4.77
N ARG A 38 -5.18 -20.76 4.96
CA ARG A 38 -6.27 -20.72 3.99
C ARG A 38 -6.76 -19.29 3.72
N ALA A 39 -6.86 -18.48 4.77
CA ALA A 39 -7.29 -17.09 4.63
C ALA A 39 -6.21 -16.24 3.93
N LYS A 40 -4.93 -16.48 4.24
CA LYS A 40 -3.80 -15.84 3.55
C LYS A 40 -3.81 -16.19 2.06
N PHE A 41 -4.00 -17.48 1.74
CA PHE A 41 -4.07 -17.93 0.36
C PHE A 41 -5.22 -17.27 -0.42
N THR A 42 -6.41 -17.16 0.19
CA THR A 42 -7.55 -16.48 -0.43
C THR A 42 -7.28 -14.99 -0.67
N VAL A 43 -6.68 -14.29 0.29
CA VAL A 43 -6.32 -12.88 0.13
C VAL A 43 -5.26 -12.70 -0.95
N GLN A 44 -4.27 -13.58 -1.02
CA GLN A 44 -3.26 -13.53 -2.09
C GLN A 44 -3.90 -13.74 -3.47
N ALA A 45 -4.78 -14.72 -3.62
CA ALA A 45 -5.51 -14.94 -4.86
C ALA A 45 -6.33 -13.70 -5.29
N ILE A 46 -6.96 -13.01 -4.31
CA ILE A 46 -7.68 -11.75 -4.57
C ILE A 46 -6.72 -10.65 -5.05
N TYR A 47 -5.53 -10.52 -4.46
CA TYR A 47 -4.54 -9.54 -4.89
C TYR A 47 -3.99 -9.85 -6.28
N ASP A 48 -3.73 -11.12 -6.59
CA ASP A 48 -3.27 -11.55 -7.90
C ASP A 48 -4.33 -11.26 -8.98
N ALA A 49 -5.61 -11.54 -8.69
CA ALA A 49 -6.74 -11.19 -9.57
C ALA A 49 -6.87 -9.67 -9.75
N PHE A 50 -6.73 -8.91 -8.66
CA PHE A 50 -6.73 -7.45 -8.70
C PHE A 50 -5.68 -6.91 -9.68
N VAL A 51 -4.45 -7.42 -9.62
CA VAL A 51 -3.35 -6.98 -10.52
C VAL A 51 -3.64 -7.38 -11.97
N ARG A 52 -4.15 -8.61 -12.22
CA ARG A 52 -4.50 -9.04 -13.58
C ARG A 52 -5.57 -8.16 -14.21
N ILE A 53 -6.66 -7.91 -13.49
CA ILE A 53 -7.76 -7.07 -13.96
C ILE A 53 -7.30 -5.61 -14.12
N TRP A 54 -6.51 -5.11 -13.19
CA TRP A 54 -5.96 -3.76 -13.27
C TRP A 54 -5.12 -3.56 -14.53
N ARG A 55 -4.21 -4.48 -14.83
CA ARG A 55 -3.37 -4.41 -16.03
C ARG A 55 -4.16 -4.49 -17.33
N ALA A 56 -5.27 -5.21 -17.34
CA ALA A 56 -6.12 -5.41 -18.52
C ALA A 56 -7.10 -4.24 -18.74
N GLU A 57 -7.73 -3.74 -17.68
CA GLU A 57 -8.91 -2.89 -17.76
C GLU A 57 -8.82 -1.63 -16.87
N GLY A 58 -7.72 -1.44 -16.13
CA GLY A 58 -7.54 -0.32 -15.21
C GLY A 58 -8.52 -0.35 -14.03
N TRP A 59 -8.63 0.80 -13.35
CA TRP A 59 -9.54 0.94 -12.19
C TRP A 59 -11.02 0.69 -12.52
N ALA A 60 -11.45 0.97 -13.74
CA ALA A 60 -12.83 0.76 -14.17
C ALA A 60 -13.20 -0.72 -14.16
N GLY A 61 -12.28 -1.61 -14.55
CA GLY A 61 -12.46 -3.07 -14.54
C GLY A 61 -12.55 -3.67 -13.14
N ILE A 62 -11.98 -3.01 -12.13
CA ILE A 62 -12.01 -3.50 -10.76
C ILE A 62 -13.44 -3.41 -10.20
N THR A 63 -14.12 -4.54 -10.21
CA THR A 63 -15.41 -4.73 -9.57
C THR A 63 -15.37 -5.96 -8.67
N THR A 64 -16.21 -5.99 -7.63
CA THR A 64 -16.31 -7.16 -6.75
C THR A 64 -16.64 -8.43 -7.54
N ARG A 65 -17.51 -8.30 -8.55
CA ARG A 65 -17.91 -9.43 -9.40
C ARG A 65 -16.77 -9.93 -10.29
N ALA A 66 -16.01 -9.03 -10.91
CA ALA A 66 -14.86 -9.40 -11.74
C ALA A 66 -13.80 -10.12 -10.90
N VAL A 67 -13.44 -9.60 -9.72
CA VAL A 67 -12.47 -10.23 -8.82
C VAL A 67 -12.98 -11.59 -8.31
N ALA A 68 -14.26 -11.69 -7.93
CA ALA A 68 -14.84 -12.95 -7.49
C ALA A 68 -14.84 -14.01 -8.61
N LEU A 69 -15.17 -13.62 -9.85
CA LEU A 69 -15.15 -14.49 -11.01
C LEU A 69 -13.73 -14.98 -11.33
N ASP A 70 -12.76 -14.07 -11.35
CA ASP A 70 -11.35 -14.39 -11.69
C ASP A 70 -10.72 -15.33 -10.64
N THR A 71 -11.08 -15.18 -9.37
CA THR A 71 -10.56 -16.02 -8.26
C THR A 71 -11.35 -17.31 -8.05
N GLY A 72 -12.54 -17.44 -8.63
CA GLY A 72 -13.46 -18.55 -8.38
C GLY A 72 -14.11 -18.54 -6.99
N ILE A 73 -14.03 -17.43 -6.24
CA ILE A 73 -14.69 -17.28 -4.93
C ILE A 73 -16.10 -16.70 -5.09
N SER A 74 -16.94 -16.87 -4.06
CA SER A 74 -18.23 -16.18 -4.02
C SER A 74 -18.07 -14.68 -3.75
N VAL A 75 -19.04 -13.86 -4.24
CA VAL A 75 -19.12 -12.43 -3.90
C VAL A 75 -19.24 -12.23 -2.38
N GLY A 76 -19.91 -13.13 -1.67
CA GLY A 76 -20.00 -13.12 -0.21
C GLY A 76 -18.62 -13.30 0.44
N THR A 77 -17.83 -14.26 -0.06
CA THR A 77 -16.45 -14.48 0.41
C THR A 77 -15.56 -13.25 0.18
N PHE A 78 -15.71 -12.55 -0.96
CA PHE A 78 -15.00 -11.28 -1.16
C PHE A 78 -15.31 -10.27 -0.07
N TYR A 79 -16.61 -10.08 0.26
CA TYR A 79 -17.03 -9.14 1.30
C TYR A 79 -16.61 -9.50 2.73
N ASP A 80 -16.25 -10.76 2.98
CA ASP A 80 -15.63 -11.16 4.25
C ASP A 80 -14.26 -10.51 4.47
N TYR A 81 -13.54 -10.17 3.38
CA TYR A 81 -12.21 -9.56 3.43
C TYR A 81 -12.21 -8.06 3.11
N PHE A 82 -12.94 -7.65 2.09
CA PHE A 82 -12.92 -6.27 1.56
C PHE A 82 -14.33 -5.71 1.41
N PRO A 83 -14.72 -4.68 2.21
CA PRO A 83 -16.06 -4.11 2.15
C PRO A 83 -16.37 -3.39 0.83
N ASN A 84 -15.35 -3.04 0.05
CA ASN A 84 -15.47 -2.39 -1.26
C ASN A 84 -14.13 -2.41 -2.00
N LYS A 85 -14.12 -1.98 -3.26
CA LYS A 85 -12.92 -1.95 -4.10
C LYS A 85 -11.83 -0.96 -3.62
N HIS A 86 -12.18 0.11 -2.90
CA HIS A 86 -11.21 1.03 -2.32
C HIS A 86 -10.46 0.37 -1.14
N ALA A 87 -11.17 -0.43 -0.34
CA ALA A 87 -10.53 -1.24 0.70
C ALA A 87 -9.62 -2.33 0.11
N LEU A 88 -9.99 -2.91 -1.03
CA LEU A 88 -9.12 -3.83 -1.77
C LEU A 88 -7.85 -3.11 -2.24
N LEU A 89 -7.96 -1.95 -2.90
CA LEU A 89 -6.81 -1.16 -3.32
C LEU A 89 -5.90 -0.79 -2.13
N SER A 90 -6.47 -0.29 -1.03
CA SER A 90 -5.71 0.06 0.18
C SER A 90 -5.02 -1.17 0.80
N GLY A 91 -5.69 -2.32 0.78
CA GLY A 91 -5.13 -3.60 1.24
C GLY A 91 -4.00 -4.07 0.35
N TYR A 92 -4.16 -3.98 -0.97
CA TYR A 92 -3.14 -4.35 -1.94
C TYR A 92 -1.88 -3.48 -1.84
N VAL A 93 -2.04 -2.14 -1.77
CA VAL A 93 -0.88 -1.24 -1.63
C VAL A 93 -0.15 -1.48 -0.30
N ARG A 94 -0.88 -1.81 0.77
CA ARG A 94 -0.25 -2.23 2.03
C ARG A 94 0.52 -3.54 1.86
N HIS A 95 -0.05 -4.53 1.18
CA HIS A 95 0.62 -5.79 0.85
C HIS A 95 1.89 -5.57 0.03
N ALA A 96 1.83 -4.72 -1.01
CA ALA A 96 3.00 -4.36 -1.81
C ALA A 96 4.13 -3.77 -0.97
N MET A 97 3.77 -2.96 0.03
CA MET A 97 4.72 -2.38 0.99
C MET A 97 5.33 -3.45 1.90
N ASP A 98 4.52 -4.38 2.41
CA ASP A 98 5.01 -5.50 3.24
C ASP A 98 5.97 -6.40 2.42
N VAL A 99 5.66 -6.71 1.16
CA VAL A 99 6.52 -7.47 0.24
C VAL A 99 7.86 -6.75 0.01
N LEU A 100 7.84 -5.43 -0.20
CA LEU A 100 9.07 -4.65 -0.35
C LEU A 100 9.95 -4.71 0.91
N LEU A 101 9.35 -4.51 2.08
CA LEU A 101 10.09 -4.54 3.35
C LEU A 101 10.68 -5.93 3.63
N GLU A 102 9.92 -7.01 3.38
CA GLU A 102 10.38 -8.39 3.51
C GLU A 102 11.52 -8.69 2.53
N ARG A 103 11.44 -8.16 1.31
CA ARG A 103 12.50 -8.33 0.31
C ARG A 103 13.78 -7.60 0.72
N ILE A 104 13.69 -6.34 1.19
CA ILE A 104 14.85 -5.60 1.70
C ILE A 104 15.48 -6.35 2.88
N GLU A 105 14.67 -6.89 3.79
CA GLU A 105 15.18 -7.67 4.92
C GLU A 105 15.97 -8.89 4.45
N ARG A 106 15.39 -9.67 3.55
CA ARG A 106 15.97 -10.92 3.05
C ARG A 106 17.21 -10.70 2.18
N ASP A 107 17.14 -9.76 1.23
CA ASP A 107 18.13 -9.64 0.16
C ASP A 107 19.21 -8.57 0.47
N VAL A 108 18.92 -7.65 1.41
CA VAL A 108 19.81 -6.52 1.71
C VAL A 108 20.32 -6.55 3.16
N VAL A 109 19.47 -6.83 4.14
CA VAL A 109 19.88 -6.82 5.56
C VAL A 109 20.55 -8.14 5.94
N ALA A 110 19.91 -9.27 5.64
CA ALA A 110 20.34 -10.59 6.13
C ALA A 110 21.68 -11.10 5.57
N PRO A 111 22.09 -10.86 4.30
CA PRO A 111 23.34 -11.36 3.79
C PRO A 111 24.55 -10.72 4.52
N ALA A 112 25.43 -11.56 5.09
CA ALA A 112 26.58 -11.09 5.85
C ALA A 112 27.80 -10.72 4.98
N ASP A 113 27.83 -11.21 3.75
CA ASP A 113 28.91 -11.08 2.77
C ASP A 113 28.79 -9.85 1.86
N LEU A 114 27.66 -9.13 1.91
CA LEU A 114 27.51 -7.90 1.14
C LEU A 114 28.31 -6.75 1.76
N GLY A 115 29.24 -6.16 0.97
CA GLY A 115 29.89 -4.90 1.31
C GLY A 115 28.89 -3.74 1.31
N TRP A 116 29.21 -2.65 2.01
CA TRP A 116 28.30 -1.53 2.20
C TRP A 116 27.84 -0.89 0.88
N GLU A 117 28.73 -0.76 -0.13
CA GLU A 117 28.35 -0.16 -1.42
C GLU A 117 27.29 -0.99 -2.15
N GLU A 118 27.48 -2.31 -2.20
CA GLU A 118 26.54 -3.20 -2.85
C GLU A 118 25.21 -3.24 -2.10
N ARG A 119 25.25 -3.24 -0.77
CA ARG A 119 24.08 -3.18 0.10
C ARG A 119 23.26 -1.91 -0.16
N VAL A 120 23.93 -0.76 -0.28
CA VAL A 120 23.27 0.53 -0.60
C VAL A 120 22.71 0.52 -2.03
N ARG A 121 23.42 -0.02 -3.02
CA ARG A 121 22.91 -0.14 -4.39
C ARG A 121 21.65 -1.00 -4.44
N CYS A 122 21.68 -2.18 -3.83
CA CYS A 122 20.50 -3.05 -3.75
C CYS A 122 19.30 -2.34 -3.11
N LEU A 123 19.52 -1.64 -1.97
CA LEU A 123 18.48 -0.87 -1.30
C LEU A 123 17.88 0.21 -2.22
N VAL A 124 18.71 0.96 -2.94
CA VAL A 124 18.27 2.01 -3.86
C VAL A 124 17.47 1.41 -5.02
N ARG A 125 17.96 0.34 -5.66
CA ARG A 125 17.26 -0.33 -6.78
C ARG A 125 15.88 -0.84 -6.38
N LEU A 126 15.78 -1.49 -5.23
CA LEU A 126 14.50 -1.92 -4.67
C LEU A 126 13.58 -0.73 -4.35
N SER A 127 14.12 0.34 -3.75
CA SER A 127 13.37 1.55 -3.43
C SER A 127 12.92 2.30 -4.69
N CYS A 128 13.69 2.26 -5.77
CA CYS A 128 13.35 2.83 -7.08
C CYS A 128 12.41 1.94 -7.90
N GLY A 129 12.15 0.69 -7.48
CA GLY A 129 11.28 -0.24 -8.18
C GLY A 129 11.87 -0.76 -9.51
N VAL A 130 13.19 -0.74 -9.67
CA VAL A 130 13.88 -1.35 -10.83
C VAL A 130 13.73 -2.86 -10.80
N GLU A 131 13.74 -3.42 -9.59
CA GLU A 131 13.44 -4.82 -9.36
C GLU A 131 12.03 -4.95 -8.81
N GLU A 132 11.12 -5.52 -9.59
CA GLU A 132 9.72 -5.66 -9.17
C GLU A 132 9.60 -6.55 -7.94
N SER A 133 9.16 -5.98 -6.84
CA SER A 133 8.72 -6.72 -5.65
C SER A 133 7.19 -6.91 -5.65
N ALA A 134 6.45 -5.89 -6.07
CA ALA A 134 5.02 -5.91 -6.30
C ALA A 134 4.66 -4.82 -7.30
N TYR A 135 3.63 -5.08 -8.12
CA TYR A 135 3.17 -4.14 -9.13
C TYR A 135 2.47 -2.93 -8.50
N VAL A 136 3.00 -1.74 -8.71
CA VAL A 136 2.36 -0.46 -8.35
C VAL A 136 2.65 0.55 -9.45
N ASP A 137 1.61 1.02 -10.13
CA ASP A 137 1.72 2.02 -11.18
C ASP A 137 1.28 3.42 -10.73
N HIS A 138 1.38 4.37 -11.66
CA HIS A 138 0.99 5.77 -11.47
C HIS A 138 -0.48 5.93 -11.07
N GLU A 139 -1.41 5.23 -11.72
CA GLU A 139 -2.84 5.36 -11.46
C GLU A 139 -3.18 4.85 -10.05
N MET A 140 -2.59 3.73 -9.63
CA MET A 140 -2.71 3.26 -8.24
C MET A 140 -2.19 4.29 -7.24
N LEU A 141 -1.05 4.92 -7.55
CA LEU A 141 -0.46 5.93 -6.67
C LEU A 141 -1.35 7.17 -6.55
N MET A 142 -1.94 7.65 -7.65
CA MET A 142 -2.88 8.76 -7.65
C MET A 142 -4.12 8.44 -6.81
N LEU A 143 -4.75 7.31 -7.06
CA LEU A 143 -5.94 6.88 -6.30
C LEU A 143 -5.66 6.71 -4.82
N ILE A 144 -4.49 6.17 -4.45
CA ILE A 144 -4.11 6.04 -3.04
C ILE A 144 -3.90 7.40 -2.39
N ASN A 145 -3.34 8.38 -3.10
CA ASN A 145 -3.21 9.73 -2.56
C ASN A 145 -4.58 10.36 -2.23
N ASP A 146 -5.59 10.11 -3.08
CA ASP A 146 -6.93 10.67 -2.88
C ASP A 146 -7.69 10.00 -1.73
N ILE A 147 -7.46 8.70 -1.48
CA ILE A 147 -8.24 7.94 -0.51
C ILE A 147 -7.51 7.68 0.81
N ALA A 148 -6.18 7.80 0.86
CA ALA A 148 -5.41 7.51 2.06
C ALA A 148 -5.44 8.70 3.04
N GLU A 149 -5.67 8.38 4.31
CA GLU A 149 -5.58 9.37 5.38
C GLU A 149 -4.09 9.72 5.67
N PRO A 150 -3.78 10.96 6.14
CA PRO A 150 -2.40 11.38 6.44
C PRO A 150 -1.63 10.40 7.34
N LYS A 151 -2.31 9.74 8.27
CA LYS A 151 -1.69 8.72 9.15
C LYS A 151 -1.15 7.50 8.41
N HIS A 152 -1.72 7.16 7.24
CA HIS A 152 -1.22 6.05 6.43
C HIS A 152 0.07 6.45 5.71
N HIS A 153 0.15 7.66 5.19
CA HIS A 153 1.39 8.19 4.61
C HIS A 153 2.49 8.28 5.66
N ARG A 154 2.16 8.75 6.87
CA ARG A 154 3.09 8.82 7.99
C ARG A 154 3.62 7.43 8.35
N ARG A 155 2.75 6.44 8.45
CA ARG A 155 3.14 5.06 8.75
C ARG A 155 4.10 4.48 7.70
N VAL A 156 3.82 4.67 6.40
CA VAL A 156 4.71 4.23 5.32
C VAL A 156 6.07 4.91 5.42
N PHE A 157 6.10 6.21 5.67
CA PHE A 157 7.34 6.94 5.90
C PHE A 157 8.13 6.39 7.10
N ASP A 158 7.48 6.17 8.23
CA ASP A 158 8.13 5.67 9.44
C ASP A 158 8.70 4.25 9.23
N GLU A 159 7.96 3.34 8.60
CA GLU A 159 8.40 1.96 8.32
C GLU A 159 9.58 1.92 7.34
N LEU A 160 9.50 2.65 6.23
CA LEU A 160 10.57 2.69 5.23
C LEU A 160 11.82 3.39 5.75
N SER A 161 11.69 4.53 6.43
CA SER A 161 12.85 5.21 7.01
C SER A 161 13.53 4.39 8.09
N ALA A 162 12.77 3.62 8.88
CA ALA A 162 13.34 2.68 9.84
C ALA A 162 14.09 1.54 9.14
N MET A 163 13.56 1.02 8.03
CA MET A 163 14.24 -0.01 7.23
C MET A 163 15.55 0.52 6.64
N TRP A 164 15.58 1.74 6.11
CA TRP A 164 16.81 2.37 5.62
C TRP A 164 17.86 2.49 6.73
N CYS A 165 17.45 2.95 7.92
CA CYS A 165 18.35 3.00 9.09
C CYS A 165 18.89 1.61 9.45
N LYS A 166 18.05 0.56 9.37
CA LYS A 166 18.47 -0.82 9.63
C LYS A 166 19.50 -1.32 8.61
N VAL A 167 19.27 -1.04 7.33
CA VAL A 167 20.23 -1.38 6.26
C VAL A 167 21.57 -0.69 6.48
N ILE A 168 21.58 0.61 6.76
CA ILE A 168 22.82 1.35 7.00
C ILE A 168 23.53 0.84 8.27
N ALA A 169 22.81 0.49 9.32
CA ALA A 169 23.39 -0.12 10.52
C ALA A 169 24.01 -1.52 10.26
N ALA A 170 23.54 -2.24 9.23
CA ALA A 170 24.13 -3.50 8.79
C ALA A 170 25.39 -3.34 7.94
N CYS A 171 25.75 -2.11 7.52
CA CYS A 171 26.96 -1.77 6.77
C CYS A 171 28.15 -1.61 7.73
N THR A 172 28.69 -2.73 8.25
CA THR A 172 29.76 -2.72 9.27
C THR A 172 31.13 -2.25 8.73
N ASP A 173 31.30 -2.25 7.42
CA ASP A 173 32.47 -1.81 6.66
C ASP A 173 32.35 -0.38 6.11
N LEU A 174 31.31 0.37 6.52
CA LEU A 174 31.14 1.77 6.11
C LEU A 174 32.22 2.65 6.74
N PRO A 175 32.94 3.49 5.95
CA PRO A 175 34.07 4.29 6.45
C PRO A 175 33.71 5.23 7.60
N ALA A 176 32.54 5.87 7.52
CA ALA A 176 32.01 6.76 8.55
C ALA A 176 30.48 6.57 8.65
N PRO A 177 29.99 5.91 9.71
CA PRO A 177 28.56 5.74 9.91
C PRO A 177 27.83 7.10 9.98
N PRO A 178 26.83 7.35 9.11
CA PRO A 178 26.09 8.60 9.12
C PRO A 178 25.15 8.68 10.33
N ASP A 179 24.80 9.90 10.73
CA ASP A 179 23.74 10.09 11.69
C ASP A 179 22.36 9.71 11.11
N ARG A 180 21.38 9.53 11.99
CA ARG A 180 20.01 9.15 11.59
C ARG A 180 19.40 10.19 10.64
N ARG A 181 19.70 11.48 10.81
CA ARG A 181 19.17 12.57 9.98
C ARG A 181 19.66 12.44 8.54
N SER A 182 20.96 12.16 8.35
CA SER A 182 21.55 11.90 7.04
C SER A 182 20.93 10.71 6.33
N VAL A 183 20.66 9.62 7.05
CA VAL A 183 19.97 8.44 6.47
C VAL A 183 18.55 8.79 6.03
N ILE A 184 17.80 9.53 6.86
CA ILE A 184 16.45 9.96 6.51
C ILE A 184 16.46 10.92 5.31
N ALA A 185 17.47 11.78 5.18
CA ALA A 185 17.63 12.67 4.03
C ALA A 185 17.86 11.88 2.73
N LEU A 186 18.72 10.85 2.77
CA LEU A 186 18.95 9.95 1.62
C LEU A 186 17.66 9.19 1.26
N PHE A 187 16.99 8.60 2.24
CA PHE A 187 15.70 7.96 2.03
C PHE A 187 14.68 8.92 1.38
N ALA A 188 14.55 10.14 1.90
CA ALA A 188 13.62 11.13 1.37
C ALA A 188 13.98 11.57 -0.05
N ALA A 189 15.26 11.69 -0.38
CA ALA A 189 15.73 12.00 -1.72
C ALA A 189 15.37 10.88 -2.71
N VAL A 190 15.61 9.62 -2.37
CA VAL A 190 15.32 8.48 -3.25
C VAL A 190 13.83 8.21 -3.36
N TRP A 191 13.17 7.97 -2.24
CA TRP A 191 11.75 7.59 -2.21
C TRP A 191 10.81 8.73 -2.56
N GLY A 192 11.08 9.93 -2.02
CA GLY A 192 10.26 11.12 -2.28
C GLY A 192 10.35 11.57 -3.72
N ALA A 193 11.56 11.60 -4.29
CA ALA A 193 11.75 11.97 -5.70
C ALA A 193 11.12 10.92 -6.64
N ARG A 194 11.32 9.61 -6.38
CA ARG A 194 10.63 8.55 -7.13
C ARG A 194 9.11 8.77 -7.13
N ARG A 195 8.54 8.99 -5.95
CA ARG A 195 7.10 9.22 -5.80
C ARG A 195 6.63 10.43 -6.60
N TYR A 196 7.39 11.52 -6.56
CA TYR A 196 7.08 12.72 -7.32
C TYR A 196 7.19 12.49 -8.84
N LEU A 197 8.26 11.84 -9.29
CA LEU A 197 8.45 11.50 -10.71
C LEU A 197 7.34 10.57 -11.22
N MET A 198 6.89 9.62 -10.44
CA MET A 198 5.72 8.80 -10.80
C MET A 198 4.44 9.62 -10.98
N LEU A 199 4.31 10.77 -10.35
CA LEU A 199 3.14 11.65 -10.49
C LEU A 199 3.22 12.56 -11.73
N VAL A 200 4.42 12.96 -12.16
CA VAL A 200 4.62 13.94 -13.23
C VAL A 200 5.08 13.33 -14.55
N GLU A 201 5.83 12.23 -14.50
CA GLU A 201 6.40 11.50 -15.65
C GLU A 201 5.98 10.02 -15.65
N PRO A 202 4.69 9.70 -15.79
CA PRO A 202 4.22 8.33 -15.58
C PRO A 202 4.59 7.34 -16.69
N ARG A 203 4.95 7.84 -17.90
CA ARG A 203 5.19 7.00 -19.08
C ARG A 203 6.59 7.21 -19.60
N ASN A 204 7.26 6.10 -19.98
CA ASN A 204 8.58 6.10 -20.63
C ASN A 204 9.73 6.67 -19.77
N PHE A 205 9.58 6.80 -18.46
CA PHE A 205 10.67 7.21 -17.58
C PHE A 205 11.65 6.05 -17.40
N ASP A 206 12.94 6.31 -17.61
CA ASP A 206 14.01 5.32 -17.42
C ASP A 206 14.34 5.17 -15.93
N TRP A 207 13.61 4.29 -15.26
CA TRP A 207 13.80 3.99 -13.85
C TRP A 207 15.17 3.36 -13.54
N ALA A 208 15.78 2.64 -14.50
CA ALA A 208 17.09 2.05 -14.30
C ALA A 208 18.19 3.11 -14.31
N ALA A 209 18.16 4.04 -15.28
CA ALA A 209 19.06 5.20 -15.30
C ALA A 209 18.88 6.05 -14.05
N TRP A 210 17.63 6.34 -13.64
CA TRP A 210 17.35 7.08 -12.41
C TRP A 210 17.91 6.38 -11.16
N ALA A 211 17.73 5.09 -11.02
CA ALA A 211 18.27 4.33 -9.90
C ALA A 211 19.79 4.42 -9.84
N SER A 212 20.49 4.35 -11.01
CA SER A 212 21.94 4.49 -11.09
C SER A 212 22.42 5.85 -10.59
N GLU A 213 21.72 6.94 -10.91
CA GLU A 213 22.02 8.27 -10.37
C GLU A 213 21.81 8.33 -8.85
N MET A 214 20.74 7.72 -8.35
CA MET A 214 20.49 7.66 -6.90
C MET A 214 21.51 6.79 -6.16
N GLU A 215 21.98 5.70 -6.77
CA GLU A 215 23.07 4.88 -6.25
C GLU A 215 24.35 5.72 -6.11
N CYS A 216 24.74 6.44 -7.16
CA CYS A 216 25.89 7.34 -7.15
C CYS A 216 25.78 8.40 -6.04
N LEU A 217 24.62 9.06 -5.93
CA LEU A 217 24.35 10.09 -4.94
C LEU A 217 24.45 9.54 -3.51
N CYS A 218 23.84 8.39 -3.24
CA CYS A 218 23.86 7.76 -1.93
C CYS A 218 25.30 7.31 -1.55
N CYS A 219 26.00 6.62 -2.45
CA CYS A 219 27.36 6.15 -2.21
C CYS A 219 28.33 7.33 -2.04
N ALA A 220 28.25 8.38 -2.85
CA ALA A 220 29.09 9.56 -2.71
C ALA A 220 28.88 10.24 -1.35
N ARG A 221 27.63 10.43 -0.92
CA ARG A 221 27.32 11.04 0.38
C ARG A 221 27.85 10.19 1.55
N LEU A 222 27.74 8.87 1.46
CA LEU A 222 28.18 7.95 2.50
C LEU A 222 29.71 7.85 2.59
N ARG A 223 30.44 8.01 1.47
CA ARG A 223 31.91 8.07 1.47
C ARG A 223 32.47 9.32 2.13
N LEU A 224 31.79 10.47 1.96
CA LEU A 224 32.25 11.76 2.48
C LEU A 224 32.13 11.90 4.01
N GLY A 225 31.38 11.01 4.67
CA GLY A 225 31.11 11.15 6.09
C GLY A 225 30.20 12.34 6.43
N GLU A 226 30.23 12.80 7.68
CA GLU A 226 29.44 13.98 8.10
C GLU A 226 30.04 15.27 7.52
N PRO A 227 29.20 16.23 7.09
CA PRO A 227 29.66 17.57 6.80
C PRO A 227 30.20 18.19 8.10
N GLN A 228 31.43 18.69 8.06
CA GLN A 228 32.05 19.45 9.16
C GLN A 228 31.28 20.73 9.45
#